data_1dce78bf222cadac7497ec1ab1a90535
#
_entry.id   1dce78bf222cadac7497ec1ab1a90535
#
_cell.length_a   1.000
_cell.length_b   1.000
_cell.length_c   1.000
_cell.angle_alpha   90.00
_cell.angle_beta   90.00
_cell.angle_gamma   90.00
#
_symmetry.space_group_name_H-M   'P 1'
#
loop_
_entity.id
_entity.type
_entity.pdbx_description
1 polymer ?
#
loop_
_entity_poly.entity_id
_entity_poly.type
_entity_poly.pdbx_seq_one_letter_code
_entity_poly.pdbx_strand_id
1 'polypeptide(L)'
;HNVPFALADDGVLVYTAILDVSQQNIAIIGAYGSGKTNLPLNFASWLYDTGCANIRFTRKTEHGMVTDDGKPLPSHKRTIWIVDDADEALNPFSSAPEANELREALVNPNITVIAAVEKPVSALLDRCPTRVTFPCGERSNDLMLGIPGAILDGFAADDYTLPGRGVLMQQAKACPIQCVEFQGF
;
A
#
# COMPACT_ATOMS: atom_id res chain seq x y z
N HIS A 1 -5.40 -2.06 -14.75
CA HIS A 1 -5.00 -0.79 -14.08
C HIS A 1 -3.56 -0.91 -13.54
N ASN A 2 -2.62 -0.87 -14.47
CA ASN A 2 -1.19 -1.04 -14.19
C ASN A 2 -0.58 0.28 -13.71
N VAL A 3 -0.05 0.28 -12.50
CA VAL A 3 0.60 1.45 -11.90
C VAL A 3 2.08 1.17 -11.72
N PRO A 4 2.97 1.90 -12.42
CA PRO A 4 4.40 1.87 -12.12
C PRO A 4 4.66 2.66 -10.83
N PHE A 5 5.38 2.07 -9.87
CA PHE A 5 5.52 2.70 -8.55
C PHE A 5 6.91 2.62 -7.94
N ALA A 6 7.77 1.73 -8.44
CA ALA A 6 9.07 1.50 -7.87
C ALA A 6 10.07 0.95 -8.88
N LEU A 7 11.35 0.98 -8.52
CA LEU A 7 12.38 0.17 -9.15
C LEU A 7 12.57 -1.10 -8.31
N ALA A 8 12.54 -2.25 -8.97
CA ALA A 8 12.76 -3.56 -8.36
C ALA A 8 14.11 -4.12 -8.78
N ASP A 9 14.74 -4.86 -7.89
CA ASP A 9 16.00 -5.56 -8.12
C ASP A 9 15.82 -7.03 -7.73
N ASP A 10 15.84 -7.93 -8.71
CA ASP A 10 15.72 -9.37 -8.50
C ASP A 10 17.09 -10.08 -8.33
N GLY A 11 18.17 -9.31 -8.24
CA GLY A 11 19.54 -9.80 -8.17
C GLY A 11 20.20 -10.04 -9.54
N VAL A 12 19.45 -9.92 -10.62
CA VAL A 12 19.93 -10.05 -12.01
C VAL A 12 19.69 -8.76 -12.78
N LEU A 13 18.49 -8.21 -12.69
CA LEU A 13 18.06 -7.01 -13.40
C LEU A 13 17.41 -6.00 -12.44
N VAL A 14 17.61 -4.72 -12.74
CA VAL A 14 16.83 -3.63 -12.19
C VAL A 14 15.76 -3.25 -13.21
N TYR A 15 14.50 -3.24 -12.78
CA TYR A 15 13.36 -2.98 -13.67
C TYR A 15 12.28 -2.17 -12.96
N THR A 16 11.39 -1.56 -13.74
CA THR A 16 10.24 -0.85 -13.16
C THR A 16 9.22 -1.84 -12.63
N ALA A 17 8.94 -1.77 -11.34
CA ALA A 17 7.87 -2.54 -10.72
C ALA A 17 6.51 -1.93 -11.04
N ILE A 18 5.59 -2.77 -11.50
CA ILE A 18 4.24 -2.40 -11.92
C ILE A 18 3.25 -3.27 -11.15
N LEU A 19 2.23 -2.65 -10.57
CA LEU A 19 1.13 -3.36 -9.93
C LEU A 19 -0.17 -3.19 -10.71
N ASP A 20 -0.87 -4.29 -10.97
CA ASP A 20 -2.24 -4.24 -11.43
C ASP A 20 -3.19 -4.09 -10.22
N VAL A 21 -3.56 -2.85 -9.97
CA VAL A 21 -4.43 -2.50 -8.83
C VAL A 21 -5.89 -2.85 -9.04
N SER A 22 -6.26 -3.48 -10.16
CA SER A 22 -7.64 -3.92 -10.42
C SER A 22 -7.93 -5.35 -9.95
N GLN A 23 -6.93 -6.10 -9.60
CA GLN A 23 -7.07 -7.54 -9.35
C GLN A 23 -7.10 -7.92 -7.88
N GLN A 24 -6.37 -7.23 -7.04
CA GLN A 24 -6.14 -7.64 -5.66
C GLN A 24 -6.01 -6.44 -4.72
N ASN A 25 -6.47 -6.61 -3.49
CA ASN A 25 -6.20 -5.65 -2.44
C ASN A 25 -4.69 -5.59 -2.13
N ILE A 26 -4.21 -4.42 -1.77
CA ILE A 26 -2.81 -4.15 -1.51
C ILE A 26 -2.67 -3.58 -0.09
N ALA A 27 -1.80 -4.18 0.71
CA ALA A 27 -1.39 -3.63 2.00
C ALA A 27 -0.04 -2.94 1.86
N ILE A 28 0.06 -1.73 2.39
CA ILE A 28 1.28 -0.96 2.49
C ILE A 28 1.61 -0.84 3.98
N ILE A 29 2.76 -1.38 4.40
CA ILE A 29 3.11 -1.49 5.81
C ILE A 29 4.45 -0.80 6.06
N GLY A 30 4.49 0.13 6.97
CA GLY A 30 5.70 0.83 7.33
C GLY A 30 5.54 1.80 8.49
N ALA A 31 6.63 2.02 9.22
CA ALA A 31 6.68 2.99 10.29
C ALA A 31 6.59 4.43 9.75
N TYR A 32 6.36 5.37 10.65
CA TYR A 32 6.43 6.79 10.33
C TYR A 32 7.81 7.15 9.73
N GLY A 33 7.78 7.92 8.64
CA GLY A 33 9.02 8.32 7.93
C GLY A 33 9.58 7.29 6.95
N SER A 34 8.96 6.12 6.81
CA SER A 34 9.40 5.06 5.88
C SER A 34 9.13 5.36 4.39
N GLY A 35 8.35 6.40 4.10
CA GLY A 35 7.83 6.68 2.75
C GLY A 35 6.46 6.06 2.48
N LYS A 36 5.84 5.47 3.49
CA LYS A 36 4.53 4.80 3.41
C LYS A 36 3.44 5.68 2.81
N THR A 37 3.34 6.94 3.24
CA THR A 37 2.32 7.89 2.75
C THR A 37 2.56 8.32 1.30
N ASN A 38 3.81 8.35 0.86
CA ASN A 38 4.17 8.72 -0.50
C ASN A 38 3.59 7.73 -1.54
N LEU A 39 3.53 6.46 -1.21
CA LEU A 39 3.08 5.42 -2.12
C LEU A 39 1.57 5.50 -2.45
N PRO A 40 0.65 5.65 -1.48
CA PRO A 40 -0.76 5.93 -1.76
C PRO A 40 -0.99 7.15 -2.63
N LEU A 41 -0.23 8.22 -2.43
CA LEU A 41 -0.29 9.43 -3.25
C LEU A 41 0.14 9.17 -4.69
N ASN A 42 1.18 8.38 -4.91
CA ASN A 42 1.61 7.97 -6.24
C ASN A 42 0.54 7.14 -6.96
N PHE A 43 -0.08 6.20 -6.27
CA PHE A 43 -1.19 5.42 -6.84
C PHE A 43 -2.38 6.33 -7.19
N ALA A 44 -2.77 7.22 -6.30
CA ALA A 44 -3.88 8.14 -6.54
C ALA A 44 -3.60 9.03 -7.75
N SER A 45 -2.42 9.67 -7.80
CA SER A 45 -2.02 10.54 -8.91
C SER A 45 -2.07 9.81 -10.24
N TRP A 46 -1.43 8.67 -10.33
CA TRP A 46 -1.40 7.88 -11.56
C TRP A 46 -2.80 7.48 -12.04
N LEU A 47 -3.65 7.04 -11.13
CA LEU A 47 -5.00 6.60 -11.45
C LEU A 47 -5.91 7.77 -11.85
N TYR A 48 -5.73 8.95 -11.24
CA TYR A 48 -6.43 10.16 -11.64
C TYR A 48 -6.01 10.60 -13.05
N ASP A 49 -4.70 10.64 -13.30
CA ASP A 49 -4.16 11.11 -14.57
C ASP A 49 -4.53 10.19 -15.74
N THR A 50 -4.58 8.90 -15.49
CA THR A 50 -4.94 7.91 -16.52
C THR A 50 -6.45 7.72 -16.68
N GLY A 51 -7.24 8.15 -15.72
CA GLY A 51 -8.70 8.03 -15.76
C GLY A 51 -9.22 6.60 -15.91
N CYS A 52 -8.49 5.63 -15.37
CA CYS A 52 -8.78 4.21 -15.63
C CYS A 52 -9.65 3.54 -14.56
N ALA A 53 -10.03 4.25 -13.50
CA ALA A 53 -10.86 3.72 -12.43
C ALA A 53 -11.64 4.82 -11.70
N ASN A 54 -12.71 4.45 -10.99
CA ASN A 54 -13.30 5.30 -9.97
C ASN A 54 -12.39 5.29 -8.75
N ILE A 55 -12.00 6.46 -8.27
CA ILE A 55 -11.05 6.58 -7.18
C ILE A 55 -11.74 7.20 -5.97
N ARG A 56 -11.52 6.58 -4.83
CA ARG A 56 -11.86 7.11 -3.51
C ARG A 56 -10.56 7.18 -2.71
N PHE A 57 -10.28 8.31 -2.11
CA PHE A 57 -9.07 8.52 -1.32
C PHE A 57 -9.40 9.00 0.08
N THR A 58 -9.01 8.23 1.08
CA THR A 58 -9.21 8.54 2.49
C THR A 58 -7.85 8.76 3.15
N ARG A 59 -7.72 9.87 3.86
CA ARG A 59 -6.52 10.25 4.59
C ARG A 59 -6.85 10.76 5.98
N LYS A 60 -5.92 10.60 6.90
CA LYS A 60 -6.01 11.19 8.23
C LYS A 60 -5.62 12.66 8.18
N THR A 61 -6.40 13.50 8.85
CA THR A 61 -6.11 14.92 9.07
C THR A 61 -6.11 15.22 10.57
N GLU A 62 -5.76 16.44 10.94
CA GLU A 62 -5.87 16.91 12.34
C GLU A 62 -7.31 16.85 12.89
N HIS A 63 -8.29 16.85 12.00
CA HIS A 63 -9.71 16.81 12.33
C HIS A 63 -10.36 15.43 12.15
N GLY A 64 -9.57 14.39 11.93
CA GLY A 64 -10.02 13.01 11.70
C GLY A 64 -9.82 12.54 10.27
N MET A 65 -10.54 11.47 9.90
CA MET A 65 -10.46 10.91 8.55
C MET A 65 -11.28 11.76 7.58
N VAL A 66 -10.69 12.07 6.43
CA VAL A 66 -11.34 12.80 5.34
C VAL A 66 -11.30 11.93 4.09
N THR A 67 -12.44 11.80 3.44
CA THR A 67 -12.57 11.03 2.20
C THR A 67 -12.91 11.95 1.05
N ASP A 68 -12.09 11.90 0.02
CA ASP A 68 -12.32 12.54 -1.26
C ASP A 68 -12.78 11.48 -2.27
N ASP A 69 -13.99 11.61 -2.75
CA ASP A 69 -14.50 10.80 -3.85
C ASP A 69 -14.21 11.50 -5.17
N GLY A 70 -13.43 10.86 -6.01
CA GLY A 70 -13.24 11.32 -7.38
C GLY A 70 -14.58 11.29 -8.14
N LYS A 71 -14.68 12.10 -9.18
CA LYS A 71 -15.88 12.10 -10.03
C LYS A 71 -16.05 10.71 -10.67
N PRO A 72 -17.18 10.02 -10.44
CA PRO A 72 -17.41 8.70 -11.01
C PRO A 72 -17.32 8.73 -12.55
N LEU A 73 -16.63 7.75 -13.09
CA LEU A 73 -16.55 7.54 -14.53
C LEU A 73 -17.66 6.57 -14.96
N PRO A 74 -18.59 6.97 -15.82
CA PRO A 74 -19.78 6.17 -16.14
C PRO A 74 -19.47 4.78 -16.71
N SER A 75 -18.33 4.63 -17.35
CA SER A 75 -17.88 3.37 -17.96
C SER A 75 -17.21 2.40 -16.99
N HIS A 76 -16.86 2.85 -15.79
CA HIS A 76 -16.14 2.04 -14.82
C HIS A 76 -17.05 1.57 -13.69
N LYS A 77 -17.11 0.26 -13.51
CA LYS A 77 -17.89 -0.38 -12.43
C LYS A 77 -17.05 -0.60 -11.17
N ARG A 78 -15.71 -0.65 -11.30
CA ARG A 78 -14.80 -0.89 -10.20
C ARG A 78 -14.37 0.41 -9.56
N THR A 79 -14.33 0.41 -8.24
CA THR A 79 -13.78 1.49 -7.43
C THR A 79 -12.45 1.06 -6.84
N ILE A 80 -11.46 1.93 -6.88
CA ILE A 80 -10.20 1.76 -6.15
C ILE A 80 -10.24 2.71 -4.97
N TRP A 81 -10.27 2.13 -3.77
CA TRP A 81 -10.29 2.89 -2.53
C TRP A 81 -8.90 2.86 -1.88
N ILE A 82 -8.27 4.00 -1.86
CA ILE A 82 -6.95 4.21 -1.27
C ILE A 82 -7.15 4.82 0.11
N VAL A 83 -6.62 4.16 1.15
CA VAL A 83 -6.74 4.58 2.55
C VAL A 83 -5.34 4.75 3.14
N ASP A 84 -4.95 5.98 3.38
CA ASP A 84 -3.72 6.29 4.12
C ASP A 84 -4.03 6.31 5.63
N ASP A 85 -3.06 5.87 6.45
CA ASP A 85 -3.22 5.74 7.91
C ASP A 85 -4.47 4.96 8.33
N ALA A 86 -4.67 3.78 7.75
CA ALA A 86 -5.84 2.93 7.99
C ALA A 86 -5.86 2.26 9.38
N ASP A 87 -4.85 2.45 10.22
CA ASP A 87 -4.71 1.79 11.53
C ASP A 87 -5.92 2.00 12.43
N GLU A 88 -6.45 3.22 12.49
CA GLU A 88 -7.61 3.55 13.30
C GLU A 88 -8.88 2.85 12.79
N ALA A 89 -9.12 2.89 11.49
CA ALA A 89 -10.27 2.24 10.87
C ALA A 89 -10.22 0.72 10.97
N LEU A 90 -9.04 0.13 10.99
CA LEU A 90 -8.84 -1.32 11.10
C LEU A 90 -8.75 -1.82 12.55
N ASN A 91 -8.75 -0.92 13.53
CA ASN A 91 -8.82 -1.32 14.94
C ASN A 91 -10.13 -2.07 15.19
N PRO A 92 -10.09 -3.30 15.75
CA PRO A 92 -11.29 -4.09 16.04
C PRO A 92 -12.31 -3.40 16.94
N PHE A 93 -11.85 -2.46 17.74
CA PHE A 93 -12.67 -1.70 18.69
C PHE A 93 -13.10 -0.33 18.15
N SER A 94 -12.75 -0.01 16.93
CA SER A 94 -13.13 1.26 16.31
C SER A 94 -14.64 1.30 16.06
N SER A 95 -15.26 2.38 16.51
CA SER A 95 -16.66 2.72 16.21
C SER A 95 -16.81 3.71 15.06
N ALA A 96 -15.70 4.07 14.41
CA ALA A 96 -15.72 4.98 13.27
C ALA A 96 -16.57 4.40 12.12
N PRO A 97 -17.40 5.21 11.46
CA PRO A 97 -18.18 4.74 10.29
C PRO A 97 -17.31 4.12 9.21
N GLU A 98 -16.13 4.67 8.95
CA GLU A 98 -15.15 4.19 7.98
C GLU A 98 -14.67 2.77 8.28
N ALA A 99 -14.65 2.36 9.54
CA ALA A 99 -14.21 1.03 9.96
C ALA A 99 -15.11 -0.08 9.38
N ASN A 100 -16.42 0.10 9.41
CA ASN A 100 -17.37 -0.86 8.85
C ASN A 100 -17.32 -0.85 7.32
N GLU A 101 -17.29 0.33 6.72
CA GLU A 101 -17.17 0.47 5.26
C GLU A 101 -15.89 -0.21 4.74
N LEU A 102 -14.76 -0.04 5.42
CA LEU A 102 -13.50 -0.62 5.01
C LEU A 102 -13.50 -2.15 5.12
N ARG A 103 -14.08 -2.70 6.17
CA ARG A 103 -14.24 -4.17 6.32
C ARG A 103 -15.10 -4.75 5.19
N GLU A 104 -16.20 -4.09 4.85
CA GLU A 104 -17.07 -4.48 3.74
C GLU A 104 -16.36 -4.36 2.40
N ALA A 105 -15.61 -3.28 2.17
CA ALA A 105 -14.86 -3.06 0.95
C ALA A 105 -13.78 -4.13 0.71
N LEU A 106 -13.10 -4.59 1.77
CA LEU A 106 -12.05 -5.62 1.67
C LEU A 106 -12.55 -6.96 1.13
N VAL A 107 -13.84 -7.24 1.21
CA VAL A 107 -14.46 -8.47 0.69
C VAL A 107 -15.33 -8.23 -0.54
N ASN A 108 -15.50 -6.99 -0.97
CA ASN A 108 -16.33 -6.64 -2.11
C ASN A 108 -15.55 -6.82 -3.43
N PRO A 109 -16.02 -7.67 -4.35
CA PRO A 109 -15.32 -7.93 -5.61
C PRO A 109 -15.26 -6.72 -6.56
N ASN A 110 -16.09 -5.71 -6.35
CA ASN A 110 -16.13 -4.50 -7.16
C ASN A 110 -15.26 -3.37 -6.61
N ILE A 111 -14.63 -3.57 -5.47
CA ILE A 111 -13.75 -2.59 -4.83
C ILE A 111 -12.36 -3.21 -4.66
N THR A 112 -11.35 -2.48 -5.06
CA THR A 112 -9.98 -2.80 -4.67
C THR A 112 -9.56 -1.81 -3.59
N VAL A 113 -9.11 -2.34 -2.45
CA VAL A 113 -8.59 -1.55 -1.34
C VAL A 113 -7.07 -1.52 -1.40
N ILE A 114 -6.51 -0.31 -1.33
CA ILE A 114 -5.08 -0.07 -1.12
C ILE A 114 -4.96 0.64 0.23
N ALA A 115 -4.54 -0.08 1.25
CA ALA A 115 -4.50 0.45 2.62
C ALA A 115 -3.09 0.53 3.16
N ALA A 116 -2.71 1.71 3.65
CA ALA A 116 -1.44 1.94 4.31
C ALA A 116 -1.62 1.92 5.83
N VAL A 117 -0.81 1.12 6.50
CA VAL A 117 -0.81 0.94 7.95
C VAL A 117 0.59 1.04 8.53
N GLU A 118 0.70 1.50 9.76
CA GLU A 118 1.95 1.47 10.51
C GLU A 118 2.22 0.09 11.11
N LYS A 119 1.17 -0.54 11.62
CA LYS A 119 1.24 -1.87 12.23
C LYS A 119 0.41 -2.88 11.44
N PRO A 120 0.94 -4.07 11.17
CA PRO A 120 0.18 -5.10 10.47
C PRO A 120 -0.99 -5.57 11.35
N VAL A 121 -2.17 -5.71 10.74
CA VAL A 121 -3.35 -6.29 11.36
C VAL A 121 -3.86 -7.46 10.52
N SER A 122 -4.22 -8.55 11.16
CA SER A 122 -4.66 -9.78 10.47
C SER A 122 -5.84 -9.54 9.54
N ALA A 123 -6.79 -8.71 9.97
CA ALA A 123 -7.97 -8.37 9.17
C ALA A 123 -7.61 -7.78 7.79
N LEU A 124 -6.51 -7.02 7.70
CA LEU A 124 -5.99 -6.48 6.45
C LEU A 124 -5.15 -7.53 5.71
N LEU A 125 -4.21 -8.16 6.40
CA LEU A 125 -3.24 -9.08 5.78
C LEU A 125 -3.91 -10.28 5.13
N ASP A 126 -4.96 -10.81 5.76
CA ASP A 126 -5.71 -11.97 5.23
C ASP A 126 -6.46 -11.64 3.92
N ARG A 127 -6.64 -10.36 3.62
CA ARG A 127 -7.34 -9.87 2.42
C ARG A 127 -6.45 -9.22 1.38
N CYS A 128 -5.16 -9.09 1.67
CA CYS A 128 -4.18 -8.45 0.81
C CYS A 128 -3.07 -9.41 0.41
N PRO A 129 -3.22 -10.15 -0.70
CA PRO A 129 -2.19 -11.06 -1.19
C PRO A 129 -0.95 -10.31 -1.72
N THR A 130 -1.10 -9.05 -2.08
CA THR A 130 0.01 -8.18 -2.46
C THR A 130 0.32 -7.21 -1.33
N ARG A 131 1.59 -7.13 -0.96
CA ARG A 131 2.07 -6.27 0.13
C ARG A 131 3.31 -5.51 -0.28
N VAL A 132 3.38 -4.25 0.09
CA VAL A 132 4.59 -3.44 0.04
C VAL A 132 4.96 -3.13 1.49
N THR A 133 6.09 -3.64 1.94
CA THR A 133 6.52 -3.55 3.33
C THR A 133 7.84 -2.83 3.42
N PHE A 134 7.91 -1.84 4.30
CA PHE A 134 9.12 -1.09 4.61
C PHE A 134 9.72 -1.63 5.91
N PRO A 135 10.82 -2.40 5.87
CA PRO A 135 11.44 -2.97 7.06
C PRO A 135 12.01 -1.89 7.96
N CYS A 136 11.98 -2.13 9.27
CA CYS A 136 12.45 -1.17 10.27
C CYS A 136 13.90 -1.37 10.73
N GLY A 137 14.54 -2.47 10.33
CA GLY A 137 15.88 -2.84 10.73
C GLY A 137 15.93 -3.70 12.00
N GLU A 138 14.81 -3.93 12.65
CA GLU A 138 14.69 -4.87 13.75
C GLU A 138 14.30 -6.24 13.20
N ARG A 139 15.28 -7.15 13.10
CA ARG A 139 15.14 -8.40 12.35
C ARG A 139 13.94 -9.24 12.76
N SER A 140 13.68 -9.36 14.06
CA SER A 140 12.54 -10.15 14.53
C SER A 140 11.20 -9.58 14.05
N ASN A 141 11.04 -8.27 14.11
CA ASN A 141 9.84 -7.59 13.64
C ASN A 141 9.70 -7.71 12.13
N ASP A 142 10.79 -7.53 11.39
CA ASP A 142 10.79 -7.62 9.93
C ASP A 142 10.46 -9.04 9.45
N LEU A 143 10.97 -10.07 10.14
CA LEU A 143 10.59 -11.47 9.86
C LEU A 143 9.11 -11.74 10.18
N MET A 144 8.56 -11.16 11.25
CA MET A 144 7.14 -11.28 11.59
C MET A 144 6.22 -10.64 10.55
N LEU A 145 6.71 -9.66 9.80
CA LEU A 145 5.98 -9.10 8.66
C LEU A 145 5.94 -10.04 7.44
N GLY A 146 6.60 -11.18 7.51
CA GLY A 146 6.69 -12.16 6.42
C GLY A 146 7.80 -11.87 5.41
N ILE A 147 8.69 -10.91 5.68
CA ILE A 147 9.83 -10.63 4.80
C ILE A 147 10.82 -11.79 4.89
N PRO A 148 11.21 -12.42 3.77
CA PRO A 148 12.20 -13.49 3.80
C PRO A 148 13.55 -13.03 4.37
N GLY A 149 14.16 -13.84 5.23
CA GLY A 149 15.46 -13.54 5.83
C GLY A 149 16.56 -13.28 4.80
N ALA A 150 16.55 -13.99 3.68
CA ALA A 150 17.49 -13.77 2.59
C ALA A 150 17.42 -12.36 1.97
N ILE A 151 16.21 -11.78 1.89
CA ILE A 151 16.02 -10.39 1.44
C ILE A 151 16.63 -9.42 2.46
N LEU A 152 16.36 -9.63 3.75
CA LEU A 152 16.91 -8.80 4.83
C LEU A 152 18.44 -8.87 4.90
N ASP A 153 19.03 -10.03 4.63
CA ASP A 153 20.48 -10.23 4.58
C ASP A 153 21.14 -9.39 3.47
N GLY A 154 20.41 -9.05 2.42
CA GLY A 154 20.87 -8.18 1.35
C GLY A 154 20.74 -6.69 1.64
N PHE A 155 20.08 -6.29 2.73
CA PHE A 155 19.92 -4.89 3.11
C PHE A 155 21.15 -4.40 3.88
N ALA A 156 21.67 -3.24 3.49
CA ALA A 156 22.66 -2.49 4.26
C ALA A 156 21.97 -1.66 5.36
N ALA A 157 22.73 -1.22 6.37
CA ALA A 157 22.19 -0.40 7.46
C ALA A 157 21.46 0.87 6.95
N ASP A 158 21.99 1.50 5.93
CA ASP A 158 21.41 2.73 5.34
C ASP A 158 20.08 2.46 4.59
N ASP A 159 19.84 1.24 4.11
CA ASP A 159 18.60 0.88 3.44
C ASP A 159 17.37 1.04 4.35
N TYR A 160 17.53 0.77 5.65
CA TYR A 160 16.44 0.86 6.62
C TYR A 160 16.01 2.30 6.94
N THR A 161 16.87 3.26 6.67
CA THR A 161 16.62 4.70 6.91
C THR A 161 16.30 5.45 5.61
N LEU A 162 16.44 4.79 4.46
CA LEU A 162 16.13 5.39 3.16
C LEU A 162 14.61 5.36 2.90
N PRO A 163 13.93 6.51 2.83
CA PRO A 163 12.50 6.54 2.54
C PRO A 163 12.19 5.86 1.21
N GLY A 164 11.16 5.01 1.20
CA GLY A 164 10.73 4.28 0.02
C GLY A 164 11.52 3.01 -0.30
N ARG A 165 12.57 2.69 0.49
CA ARG A 165 13.28 1.42 0.37
C ARG A 165 12.49 0.31 1.07
N GLY A 166 11.99 -0.65 0.31
CA GLY A 166 11.08 -1.66 0.83
C GLY A 166 11.19 -3.00 0.12
N VAL A 167 10.17 -3.81 0.36
CA VAL A 167 10.04 -5.15 -0.22
C VAL A 167 8.64 -5.31 -0.79
N LEU A 168 8.55 -5.66 -2.07
CA LEU A 168 7.29 -6.08 -2.71
C LEU A 168 7.13 -7.57 -2.49
N MET A 169 6.00 -7.95 -1.89
CA MET A 169 5.63 -9.36 -1.69
C MET A 169 4.35 -9.67 -2.44
N GLN A 170 4.43 -10.60 -3.38
CA GLN A 170 3.30 -11.10 -4.16
C GLN A 170 3.31 -12.62 -4.15
N GLN A 171 2.26 -13.24 -3.61
CA GLN A 171 2.19 -14.70 -3.47
C GLN A 171 3.46 -15.26 -2.78
N ALA A 172 4.20 -16.14 -3.47
CA ALA A 172 5.43 -16.75 -2.96
C ALA A 172 6.72 -15.98 -3.32
N LYS A 173 6.60 -14.81 -3.95
CA LYS A 173 7.74 -14.00 -4.41
C LYS A 173 7.93 -12.77 -3.55
N ALA A 174 9.17 -12.45 -3.22
CA ALA A 174 9.57 -11.22 -2.57
C ALA A 174 10.74 -10.59 -3.33
N CYS A 175 10.68 -9.27 -3.50
CA CYS A 175 11.68 -8.51 -4.23
C CYS A 175 11.98 -7.18 -3.54
N PRO A 176 13.25 -6.82 -3.33
CA PRO A 176 13.62 -5.49 -2.86
C PRO A 176 13.20 -4.44 -3.88
N ILE A 177 12.67 -3.32 -3.40
CA ILE A 177 12.23 -2.21 -4.23
C ILE A 177 12.70 -0.87 -3.67
N GLN A 178 12.79 0.13 -4.57
CA GLN A 178 12.89 1.53 -4.21
C GLN A 178 11.70 2.26 -4.84
N CYS A 179 10.78 2.72 -4.00
CA CYS A 179 9.63 3.48 -4.45
C CYS A 179 10.06 4.84 -5.00
N VAL A 180 9.38 5.30 -6.05
CA VAL A 180 9.59 6.63 -6.60
C VAL A 180 8.98 7.68 -5.68
N GLU A 181 9.61 8.85 -5.62
CA GLU A 181 9.10 9.96 -4.84
C GLU A 181 7.90 10.59 -5.54
N PHE A 182 6.88 10.91 -4.76
CA PHE A 182 5.72 11.65 -5.26
C PHE A 182 6.12 13.11 -5.52
N GLN A 183 5.92 13.56 -6.75
CA GLN A 183 6.32 14.91 -7.19
C GLN A 183 5.22 15.97 -6.99
N GLY A 184 4.09 15.59 -6.41
CA GLY A 184 2.94 16.47 -6.22
C GLY A 184 1.99 16.50 -7.43
N PHE A 185 0.83 17.08 -7.20
CA PHE A 185 -0.14 17.38 -8.25
C PHE A 185 0.18 18.71 -8.92
#